data_9dbaf566aa9069d04c31239a0d2c6e8e
#
_entry.id   9dbaf566aa9069d04c31239a0d2c6e8e
#
_cell.length_a   1.000
_cell.length_b   1.000
_cell.length_c   1.000
_cell.angle_alpha   90.00
_cell.angle_beta   90.00
_cell.angle_gamma   90.00
#
_symmetry.space_group_name_H-M   'P 1'
#
loop_
_entity.id
_entity.type
_entity.pdbx_description
1 polymer ?
#
loop_
_entity_poly.entity_id
_entity_poly.type
_entity_poly.pdbx_seq_one_letter_code
_entity_poly.pdbx_strand_id
1 'polypeptide(L)'
;FIEEAGEKPFFIWYAPFLPHTPHNPPKRLFDKYAAKVDSPHVARYYAMVEWFDETVGELVGHIDKKGLGKDTIIIYVTDNGWIQNPKGRGYDLKSKRSQYDGGTRTPIMVRWPGKVKPATSTTPVSSIDMVPTVLKAVGLDPTKDMRGLDLLDEKAINARKFLYGEIFLHNAVDTHNPAKNLTFRWGIQDGWKLILPHKENVTTRAGK
;
A
#
# COMPACT_ATOMS: atom_id res chain seq x y z
N PHE A 1 22.49 3.66 10.21
CA PHE A 1 22.12 2.24 9.99
C PHE A 1 22.76 1.68 8.70
N ILE A 2 22.49 2.25 7.50
CA ILE A 2 23.09 1.77 6.23
C ILE A 2 24.62 1.83 6.29
N GLU A 3 25.19 2.90 6.84
CA GLU A 3 26.65 3.05 6.99
C GLU A 3 27.24 2.05 7.99
N GLU A 4 26.52 1.77 9.07
CA GLU A 4 26.94 0.78 10.08
C GLU A 4 26.85 -0.66 9.55
N ALA A 5 25.98 -0.94 8.59
CA ALA A 5 25.91 -2.25 7.94
C ALA A 5 27.19 -2.55 7.16
N GLY A 6 27.85 -1.53 6.60
CA GLY A 6 29.06 -1.70 5.80
C GLY A 6 28.79 -2.57 4.58
N GLU A 7 29.53 -3.68 4.45
CA GLU A 7 29.36 -4.66 3.36
C GLU A 7 28.32 -5.75 3.67
N LYS A 8 27.70 -5.73 4.86
CA LYS A 8 26.69 -6.74 5.22
C LYS A 8 25.37 -6.46 4.54
N PRO A 9 24.60 -7.50 4.14
CA PRO A 9 23.24 -7.32 3.69
C PRO A 9 22.38 -6.64 4.76
N PHE A 10 21.44 -5.79 4.32
CA PHE A 10 20.51 -5.12 5.22
C PHE A 10 19.08 -5.25 4.73
N PHE A 11 18.13 -5.14 5.66
CA PHE A 11 16.71 -5.00 5.40
C PHE A 11 16.19 -3.78 6.15
N ILE A 12 15.45 -2.92 5.44
CA ILE A 12 14.84 -1.73 6.01
C ILE A 12 13.35 -1.77 5.78
N TRP A 13 12.56 -1.70 6.86
CA TRP A 13 11.16 -1.38 6.79
C TRP A 13 10.99 0.10 7.12
N TYR A 14 10.93 0.91 6.07
CA TYR A 14 10.72 2.33 6.19
C TYR A 14 9.22 2.65 6.19
N ALA A 15 8.65 2.82 7.37
CA ALA A 15 7.22 3.05 7.59
C ALA A 15 6.97 4.38 8.31
N PRO A 16 7.17 5.53 7.65
CA PRO A 16 6.89 6.82 8.23
C PRO A 16 5.39 7.01 8.48
N PHE A 17 5.02 7.85 9.45
CA PHE A 17 3.63 8.13 9.77
C PHE A 17 2.88 8.88 8.64
N LEU A 18 3.61 9.51 7.73
CA LEU A 18 3.08 10.22 6.57
C LEU A 18 2.39 9.27 5.58
N PRO A 19 1.32 9.70 4.93
CA PRO A 19 0.56 10.96 5.04
C PRO A 19 -0.62 10.89 6.02
N HIS A 20 -0.58 10.07 7.05
CA HIS A 20 -1.66 9.89 8.02
C HIS A 20 -2.03 11.20 8.75
N THR A 21 -3.25 11.30 9.25
CA THR A 21 -3.70 12.42 10.10
C THR A 21 -2.94 12.47 11.43
N PRO A 22 -2.72 13.69 12.00
CA PRO A 22 -3.21 15.00 11.55
C PRO A 22 -2.47 15.53 10.33
N HIS A 23 -3.20 16.16 9.40
CA HIS A 23 -2.59 16.76 8.21
C HIS A 23 -2.01 18.13 8.57
N ASN A 24 -0.75 18.16 8.92
CA ASN A 24 0.04 19.34 9.33
C ASN A 24 1.33 19.49 8.50
N PRO A 25 1.21 19.60 7.18
CA PRO A 25 2.38 19.67 6.30
C PRO A 25 3.17 20.97 6.51
N PRO A 26 4.45 21.01 6.07
CA PRO A 26 5.19 22.25 5.97
C PRO A 26 4.44 23.32 5.16
N LYS A 27 4.51 24.59 5.59
CA LYS A 27 3.78 25.70 4.96
C LYS A 27 4.06 25.80 3.47
N ARG A 28 5.32 25.64 3.03
CA ARG A 28 5.71 25.69 1.62
C ARG A 28 4.94 24.69 0.75
N LEU A 29 4.68 23.49 1.25
CA LEU A 29 3.92 22.45 0.53
C LEU A 29 2.42 22.73 0.58
N PHE A 30 1.91 23.20 1.72
CA PHE A 30 0.51 23.61 1.81
C PHE A 30 0.19 24.73 0.83
N ASP A 31 0.99 25.80 0.79
CA ASP A 31 0.77 26.94 -0.10
C ASP A 31 0.79 26.53 -1.60
N LYS A 32 1.69 25.60 -1.96
CA LYS A 32 1.75 25.02 -3.31
C LYS A 32 0.45 24.37 -3.75
N TYR A 33 -0.22 23.64 -2.86
CA TYR A 33 -1.46 22.93 -3.18
C TYR A 33 -2.70 23.77 -2.93
N ALA A 34 -2.69 24.70 -1.99
CA ALA A 34 -3.76 25.66 -1.79
C ALA A 34 -4.01 26.54 -3.02
N ALA A 35 -2.99 26.78 -3.83
CA ALA A 35 -3.12 27.48 -5.12
C ALA A 35 -3.71 26.62 -6.24
N LYS A 36 -3.88 25.29 -6.04
CA LYS A 36 -4.29 24.34 -7.10
C LYS A 36 -5.65 23.71 -6.86
N VAL A 37 -6.15 23.73 -5.63
CA VAL A 37 -7.40 23.11 -5.26
C VAL A 37 -8.20 23.99 -4.30
N ASP A 38 -9.52 24.02 -4.45
CA ASP A 38 -10.41 24.88 -3.64
C ASP A 38 -10.48 24.46 -2.16
N SER A 39 -10.34 23.15 -1.90
CA SER A 39 -10.46 22.63 -0.54
C SER A 39 -9.15 22.69 0.23
N PRO A 40 -9.09 23.41 1.36
CA PRO A 40 -7.90 23.41 2.22
C PRO A 40 -7.62 22.04 2.85
N HIS A 41 -8.61 21.17 2.97
CA HIS A 41 -8.44 19.80 3.45
C HIS A 41 -7.73 18.93 2.41
N VAL A 42 -8.12 19.06 1.15
CA VAL A 42 -7.46 18.38 0.02
C VAL A 42 -6.04 18.92 -0.18
N ALA A 43 -5.86 20.24 -0.11
CA ALA A 43 -4.54 20.87 -0.21
C ALA A 43 -3.57 20.33 0.87
N ARG A 44 -4.03 20.23 2.13
CA ARG A 44 -3.22 19.63 3.21
C ARG A 44 -2.85 18.19 2.94
N TYR A 45 -3.81 17.37 2.49
CA TYR A 45 -3.55 15.97 2.20
C TYR A 45 -2.52 15.81 1.06
N TYR A 46 -2.66 16.54 -0.03
CA TYR A 46 -1.68 16.52 -1.12
C TYR A 46 -0.28 16.97 -0.67
N ALA A 47 -0.23 17.99 0.17
CA ALA A 47 1.02 18.46 0.76
C ALA A 47 1.66 17.40 1.69
N MET A 48 0.87 16.61 2.43
CA MET A 48 1.38 15.47 3.21
C MET A 48 1.92 14.36 2.33
N VAL A 49 1.27 14.08 1.18
CA VAL A 49 1.74 13.07 0.22
C VAL A 49 3.06 13.52 -0.41
N GLU A 50 3.20 14.79 -0.79
CA GLU A 50 4.47 15.30 -1.31
C GLU A 50 5.57 15.29 -0.24
N TRP A 51 5.24 15.62 1.00
CA TRP A 51 6.21 15.52 2.10
C TRP A 51 6.71 14.09 2.30
N PHE A 52 5.80 13.11 2.21
CA PHE A 52 6.18 11.70 2.22
C PHE A 52 7.12 11.37 1.04
N ASP A 53 6.78 11.81 -0.16
CA ASP A 53 7.59 11.59 -1.37
C ASP A 53 9.01 12.18 -1.23
N GLU A 54 9.14 13.38 -0.64
CA GLU A 54 10.46 13.97 -0.32
C GLU A 54 11.29 13.06 0.59
N THR A 55 10.68 12.50 1.65
CA THR A 55 11.41 11.62 2.59
C THR A 55 11.85 10.30 1.93
N VAL A 56 11.01 9.75 1.05
CA VAL A 56 11.38 8.57 0.24
C VAL A 56 12.47 8.93 -0.74
N GLY A 57 12.37 10.10 -1.37
CA GLY A 57 13.40 10.60 -2.30
C GLY A 57 14.77 10.76 -1.63
N GLU A 58 14.81 11.25 -0.38
CA GLU A 58 16.05 11.35 0.40
C GLU A 58 16.67 9.96 0.67
N LEU A 59 15.86 8.98 1.08
CA LEU A 59 16.33 7.61 1.32
C LEU A 59 16.87 6.95 0.05
N VAL A 60 16.10 7.03 -1.04
CA VAL A 60 16.50 6.48 -2.35
C VAL A 60 17.77 7.16 -2.87
N GLY A 61 17.82 8.50 -2.77
CA GLY A 61 19.00 9.27 -3.16
C GLY A 61 20.25 8.93 -2.32
N HIS A 62 20.08 8.61 -1.03
CA HIS A 62 21.18 8.14 -0.19
C HIS A 62 21.71 6.77 -0.66
N ILE A 63 20.82 5.82 -0.92
CA ILE A 63 21.18 4.48 -1.45
C ILE A 63 21.94 4.62 -2.78
N ASP A 64 21.46 5.47 -3.69
CA ASP A 64 22.09 5.70 -5.00
C ASP A 64 23.47 6.37 -4.87
N LYS A 65 23.62 7.38 -4.01
CA LYS A 65 24.90 8.06 -3.74
C LYS A 65 25.96 7.11 -3.15
N LYS A 66 25.51 6.10 -2.40
CA LYS A 66 26.41 5.05 -1.86
C LYS A 66 26.74 3.96 -2.89
N GLY A 67 26.23 4.03 -4.11
CA GLY A 67 26.44 3.02 -5.15
C GLY A 67 25.68 1.71 -4.94
N LEU A 68 24.76 1.65 -3.97
CA LEU A 68 24.02 0.44 -3.57
C LEU A 68 22.76 0.18 -4.43
N GLY A 69 22.39 1.09 -5.31
CA GLY A 69 21.12 1.03 -6.04
C GLY A 69 20.92 -0.23 -6.87
N LYS A 70 22.00 -0.81 -7.47
CA LYS A 70 21.91 -2.04 -8.28
C LYS A 70 21.73 -3.30 -7.43
N ASP A 71 22.17 -3.26 -6.19
CA ASP A 71 22.14 -4.39 -5.25
C ASP A 71 21.01 -4.24 -4.22
N THR A 72 20.14 -3.23 -4.39
CA THR A 72 19.03 -2.96 -3.49
C THR A 72 17.69 -3.00 -4.25
N ILE A 73 16.81 -3.93 -3.87
CA ILE A 73 15.41 -3.91 -4.29
C ILE A 73 14.63 -2.99 -3.35
N ILE A 74 13.87 -2.06 -3.92
CA ILE A 74 12.98 -1.16 -3.19
C ILE A 74 11.56 -1.49 -3.59
N ILE A 75 10.71 -1.84 -2.62
CA ILE A 75 9.29 -2.10 -2.82
C ILE A 75 8.49 -1.06 -2.06
N TYR A 76 7.65 -0.32 -2.77
CA TYR A 76 6.70 0.62 -2.21
C TYR A 76 5.30 0.03 -2.21
N VAL A 77 4.59 0.18 -1.11
CA VAL A 77 3.19 -0.19 -0.96
C VAL A 77 2.52 0.72 0.06
N THR A 78 1.23 1.00 -0.11
CA THR A 78 0.40 1.62 0.94
C THR A 78 -0.51 0.58 1.58
N ASP A 79 -0.72 0.70 2.89
CA ASP A 79 -1.55 -0.21 3.68
C ASP A 79 -3.03 -0.18 3.28
N ASN A 80 -3.53 0.99 2.86
CA ASN A 80 -4.90 1.20 2.39
C ASN A 80 -5.01 2.43 1.49
N GLY A 81 -6.11 2.51 0.75
CA GLY A 81 -6.44 3.70 0.00
C GLY A 81 -7.00 4.83 0.87
N TRP A 82 -6.94 6.05 0.35
CA TRP A 82 -7.47 7.24 0.99
C TRP A 82 -8.04 8.20 -0.05
N ILE A 83 -9.28 8.61 0.15
CA ILE A 83 -9.92 9.71 -0.61
C ILE A 83 -10.26 10.80 0.40
N GLN A 84 -9.56 11.92 0.34
CA GLN A 84 -9.76 13.02 1.27
C GLN A 84 -11.14 13.64 1.11
N ASN A 85 -11.89 13.76 2.20
CA ASN A 85 -13.14 14.52 2.19
C ASN A 85 -12.84 16.01 1.96
N PRO A 86 -13.39 16.63 0.90
CA PRO A 86 -13.13 18.03 0.60
C PRO A 86 -13.77 19.00 1.62
N LYS A 87 -14.76 18.55 2.38
CA LYS A 87 -15.50 19.37 3.35
C LYS A 87 -15.03 19.19 4.79
N GLY A 88 -14.01 18.35 5.04
CA GLY A 88 -13.57 18.06 6.40
C GLY A 88 -12.26 17.29 6.49
N ARG A 89 -11.85 17.02 7.74
CA ARG A 89 -10.57 16.33 8.04
C ARG A 89 -10.61 14.81 7.80
N GLY A 90 -11.79 14.24 7.54
CA GLY A 90 -11.98 12.80 7.35
C GLY A 90 -11.76 12.36 5.90
N TYR A 91 -12.18 11.15 5.62
CA TYR A 91 -12.07 10.51 4.32
C TYR A 91 -13.45 10.05 3.82
N ASP A 92 -13.57 9.78 2.52
CA ASP A 92 -14.78 9.26 1.90
C ASP A 92 -15.10 7.85 2.43
N LEU A 93 -16.38 7.54 2.61
CA LEU A 93 -16.83 6.25 3.13
C LEU A 93 -16.47 5.06 2.23
N LYS A 94 -16.24 5.31 0.93
CA LYS A 94 -15.79 4.29 -0.04
C LYS A 94 -14.28 4.23 -0.20
N SER A 95 -13.51 4.75 0.77
CA SER A 95 -12.04 4.70 0.79
C SER A 95 -11.52 3.89 1.99
N LYS A 96 -10.68 4.45 2.85
CA LYS A 96 -10.12 3.75 4.03
C LYS A 96 -11.19 2.97 4.80
N ARG A 97 -10.87 1.76 5.24
CA ARG A 97 -11.77 0.83 5.97
C ARG A 97 -12.96 0.33 5.15
N SER A 98 -12.89 0.41 3.83
CA SER A 98 -13.96 -0.09 2.98
C SER A 98 -13.48 -1.16 2.00
N GLN A 99 -14.41 -1.98 1.54
CA GLN A 99 -14.21 -3.03 0.55
C GLN A 99 -14.15 -2.50 -0.90
N TYR A 100 -14.44 -1.21 -1.08
CA TYR A 100 -14.41 -0.55 -2.37
C TYR A 100 -12.99 -0.23 -2.83
N ASP A 101 -12.81 0.03 -4.11
CA ASP A 101 -11.49 0.31 -4.71
C ASP A 101 -10.78 1.48 -4.05
N GLY A 102 -11.52 2.53 -3.66
CA GLY A 102 -10.91 3.64 -2.92
C GLY A 102 -10.27 3.25 -1.57
N GLY A 103 -10.60 2.06 -1.05
CA GLY A 103 -9.99 1.51 0.18
C GLY A 103 -8.97 0.40 -0.07
N THR A 104 -9.13 -0.38 -1.13
CA THR A 104 -8.34 -1.60 -1.36
C THR A 104 -7.36 -1.52 -2.53
N ARG A 105 -7.60 -0.63 -3.50
CA ARG A 105 -6.72 -0.45 -4.66
C ARG A 105 -5.66 0.58 -4.35
N THR A 106 -4.44 0.11 -4.11
CA THR A 106 -3.28 0.94 -3.80
C THR A 106 -2.13 0.62 -4.74
N PRO A 107 -1.19 1.55 -4.97
CA PRO A 107 -0.04 1.27 -5.79
C PRO A 107 0.91 0.28 -5.11
N ILE A 108 1.47 -0.64 -5.89
CA ILE A 108 2.65 -1.41 -5.55
C ILE A 108 3.69 -1.10 -6.62
N MET A 109 4.86 -0.61 -6.21
CA MET A 109 5.94 -0.25 -7.12
C MET A 109 7.22 -0.98 -6.72
N VAL A 110 7.95 -1.49 -7.72
CA VAL A 110 9.23 -2.16 -7.51
C VAL A 110 10.31 -1.42 -8.28
N ARG A 111 11.39 -1.05 -7.59
CA ARG A 111 12.58 -0.48 -8.18
C ARG A 111 13.78 -1.39 -7.91
N TRP A 112 14.42 -1.85 -8.99
CA TRP A 112 15.68 -2.62 -8.93
C TRP A 112 16.48 -2.36 -10.20
N PRO A 113 17.35 -1.35 -10.20
CA PRO A 113 18.13 -0.96 -11.38
C PRO A 113 18.96 -2.12 -11.95
N GLY A 114 18.88 -2.33 -13.26
CA GLY A 114 19.57 -3.43 -13.94
C GLY A 114 18.86 -4.79 -13.87
N LYS A 115 17.82 -4.94 -13.04
CA LYS A 115 17.02 -6.17 -12.93
C LYS A 115 15.57 -5.93 -13.39
N VAL A 116 14.97 -4.81 -13.01
CA VAL A 116 13.60 -4.45 -13.36
C VAL A 116 13.63 -3.28 -14.35
N LYS A 117 12.97 -3.44 -15.51
CA LYS A 117 12.78 -2.36 -16.48
C LYS A 117 11.58 -1.49 -16.12
N PRO A 118 11.61 -0.19 -16.42
CA PRO A 118 10.42 0.65 -16.27
C PRO A 118 9.23 0.10 -17.05
N ALA A 119 8.13 -0.19 -16.35
CA ALA A 119 6.90 -0.69 -16.93
C ALA A 119 5.71 -0.33 -16.03
N THR A 120 4.51 -0.37 -16.59
CA THR A 120 3.26 -0.30 -15.84
C THR A 120 2.44 -1.53 -16.18
N SER A 121 2.05 -2.30 -15.17
CA SER A 121 1.18 -3.45 -15.32
C SER A 121 -0.24 -3.12 -14.87
N THR A 122 -1.23 -3.62 -15.59
CA THR A 122 -2.65 -3.57 -15.22
C THR A 122 -3.12 -4.87 -14.55
N THR A 123 -2.27 -5.90 -14.51
CA THR A 123 -2.58 -7.17 -13.84
C THR A 123 -2.70 -6.94 -12.34
N PRO A 124 -3.82 -7.37 -11.71
CA PRO A 124 -4.01 -7.21 -10.28
C PRO A 124 -2.97 -7.97 -9.47
N VAL A 125 -2.35 -7.27 -8.52
CA VAL A 125 -1.38 -7.80 -7.54
C VAL A 125 -1.84 -7.49 -6.13
N SER A 126 -1.23 -8.10 -5.12
CA SER A 126 -1.60 -7.93 -3.73
C SER A 126 -0.37 -7.76 -2.84
N SER A 127 -0.56 -7.16 -1.68
CA SER A 127 0.51 -7.01 -0.68
C SER A 127 1.08 -8.37 -0.20
N ILE A 128 0.32 -9.47 -0.29
CA ILE A 128 0.83 -10.81 0.01
C ILE A 128 1.92 -11.28 -0.97
N ASP A 129 2.05 -10.64 -2.12
CA ASP A 129 3.05 -10.95 -3.14
C ASP A 129 4.44 -10.39 -2.80
N MET A 130 4.52 -9.43 -1.88
CA MET A 130 5.79 -8.79 -1.53
C MET A 130 6.77 -9.76 -0.88
N VAL A 131 6.32 -10.58 0.07
CA VAL A 131 7.22 -11.50 0.79
C VAL A 131 7.81 -12.57 -0.13
N PRO A 132 7.02 -13.27 -0.97
CA PRO A 132 7.59 -14.17 -2.00
C PRO A 132 8.59 -13.47 -2.92
N THR A 133 8.31 -12.24 -3.34
CA THR A 133 9.23 -11.45 -4.19
C THR A 133 10.57 -11.20 -3.48
N VAL A 134 10.53 -10.75 -2.22
CA VAL A 134 11.75 -10.49 -1.44
C VAL A 134 12.54 -11.78 -1.23
N LEU A 135 11.89 -12.88 -0.86
CA LEU A 135 12.56 -14.16 -0.68
C LEU A 135 13.26 -14.61 -1.96
N LYS A 136 12.57 -14.57 -3.09
CA LYS A 136 13.18 -14.91 -4.40
C LYS A 136 14.32 -13.97 -4.77
N ALA A 137 14.19 -12.68 -4.48
CA ALA A 137 15.25 -11.71 -4.75
C ALA A 137 16.57 -12.00 -3.97
N VAL A 138 16.47 -12.61 -2.78
CA VAL A 138 17.63 -13.00 -1.96
C VAL A 138 17.99 -14.49 -2.10
N GLY A 139 17.44 -15.20 -3.08
CA GLY A 139 17.76 -16.60 -3.38
C GLY A 139 17.12 -17.63 -2.46
N LEU A 140 16.04 -17.25 -1.75
CA LEU A 140 15.29 -18.15 -0.89
C LEU A 140 13.95 -18.56 -1.53
N ASP A 141 13.46 -19.74 -1.19
CA ASP A 141 12.16 -20.18 -1.64
C ASP A 141 11.06 -19.76 -0.64
N PRO A 142 9.90 -19.25 -1.15
CA PRO A 142 8.71 -19.07 -0.32
C PRO A 142 8.26 -20.38 0.30
N THR A 143 7.70 -20.32 1.51
CA THR A 143 7.12 -21.51 2.15
C THR A 143 5.82 -21.93 1.46
N LYS A 144 5.44 -23.22 1.60
CA LYS A 144 4.28 -23.81 0.90
C LYS A 144 2.92 -23.19 1.26
N ASP A 145 2.82 -22.56 2.42
CA ASP A 145 1.64 -21.87 2.93
C ASP A 145 1.51 -20.42 2.42
N MET A 146 2.56 -19.85 1.87
CA MET A 146 2.49 -18.53 1.24
C MET A 146 1.64 -18.55 -0.02
N ARG A 147 0.60 -17.72 -0.07
CA ARG A 147 -0.35 -17.63 -1.19
C ARG A 147 0.02 -16.59 -2.23
N GLY A 148 0.96 -15.71 -1.90
CA GLY A 148 1.46 -14.67 -2.80
C GLY A 148 2.35 -15.26 -3.90
N LEU A 149 2.53 -14.48 -4.95
CA LEU A 149 3.40 -14.79 -6.09
C LEU A 149 4.59 -13.83 -6.10
N ASP A 150 5.67 -14.22 -6.75
CA ASP A 150 6.77 -13.29 -7.03
C ASP A 150 6.29 -12.23 -8.04
N LEU A 151 6.32 -10.96 -7.66
CA LEU A 151 5.94 -9.82 -8.52
C LEU A 151 6.82 -9.70 -9.77
N LEU A 152 8.02 -10.28 -9.75
CA LEU A 152 8.97 -10.26 -10.87
C LEU A 152 8.81 -11.47 -11.80
N ASP A 153 8.02 -12.46 -11.44
CA ASP A 153 7.63 -13.56 -12.33
C ASP A 153 6.38 -13.14 -13.13
N GLU A 154 6.59 -12.43 -14.23
CA GLU A 154 5.51 -11.96 -15.11
C GLU A 154 4.59 -13.10 -15.57
N LYS A 155 5.12 -14.30 -15.79
CA LYS A 155 4.33 -15.45 -16.23
C LYS A 155 3.38 -15.91 -15.13
N ALA A 156 3.86 -16.03 -13.90
CA ALA A 156 3.04 -16.41 -12.75
C ALA A 156 1.98 -15.33 -12.43
N ILE A 157 2.35 -14.06 -12.46
CA ILE A 157 1.45 -12.93 -12.23
C ILE A 157 0.35 -12.88 -13.30
N ASN A 158 0.70 -13.01 -14.58
CA ASN A 158 -0.27 -12.98 -15.68
C ASN A 158 -1.16 -14.24 -15.73
N ALA A 159 -0.72 -15.34 -15.15
CA ALA A 159 -1.53 -16.56 -15.02
C ALA A 159 -2.55 -16.49 -13.87
N ARG A 160 -2.46 -15.49 -12.98
CA ARG A 160 -3.42 -15.29 -11.87
C ARG A 160 -4.79 -14.96 -12.44
N LYS A 161 -5.76 -15.83 -12.18
CA LYS A 161 -7.14 -15.65 -12.63
C LYS A 161 -8.01 -14.93 -11.62
N PHE A 162 -7.65 -14.99 -10.35
CA PHE A 162 -8.49 -14.52 -9.26
C PHE A 162 -7.65 -13.88 -8.15
N LEU A 163 -8.08 -12.71 -7.70
CA LEU A 163 -7.56 -12.03 -6.53
C LEU A 163 -8.69 -11.83 -5.53
N TYR A 164 -8.46 -12.09 -4.25
CA TYR A 164 -9.48 -11.93 -3.22
C TYR A 164 -8.90 -11.34 -1.94
N GLY A 165 -9.79 -10.85 -1.10
CA GLY A 165 -9.45 -10.34 0.22
C GLY A 165 -10.67 -10.22 1.12
N GLU A 166 -10.40 -9.80 2.33
CA GLU A 166 -11.38 -9.68 3.40
C GLU A 166 -11.27 -8.32 4.07
N ILE A 167 -12.39 -7.84 4.60
CA ILE A 167 -12.46 -6.62 5.41
C ILE A 167 -12.96 -7.01 6.79
N PHE A 168 -12.18 -6.64 7.78
CA PHE A 168 -12.49 -6.85 9.19
C PHE A 168 -12.89 -5.53 9.87
N LEU A 169 -13.55 -5.62 11.00
CA LEU A 169 -13.78 -4.49 11.89
C LEU A 169 -12.42 -3.90 12.29
N HIS A 170 -12.29 -2.57 12.18
CA HIS A 170 -11.05 -1.89 12.57
C HIS A 170 -10.73 -2.08 14.06
N ASN A 171 -11.75 -1.96 14.90
CA ASN A 171 -11.66 -2.32 16.32
C ASN A 171 -12.25 -3.72 16.46
N ALA A 172 -11.38 -4.71 16.63
CA ALA A 172 -11.79 -6.08 16.81
C ALA A 172 -12.70 -6.24 18.04
N VAL A 173 -13.82 -6.93 17.86
CA VAL A 173 -14.72 -7.29 18.98
C VAL A 173 -14.27 -8.56 19.66
N ASP A 174 -13.53 -9.40 18.97
CA ASP A 174 -12.93 -10.63 19.49
C ASP A 174 -11.62 -10.93 18.78
N THR A 175 -10.50 -10.80 19.49
CA THR A 175 -9.16 -11.03 18.94
C THR A 175 -8.81 -12.51 18.77
N HIS A 176 -9.52 -13.41 19.45
CA HIS A 176 -9.31 -14.86 19.37
C HIS A 176 -10.24 -15.55 18.37
N ASN A 177 -11.28 -14.85 17.90
CA ASN A 177 -12.20 -15.35 16.88
C ASN A 177 -12.33 -14.35 15.72
N PRO A 178 -11.44 -14.44 14.71
CA PRO A 178 -11.44 -13.51 13.58
C PRO A 178 -12.77 -13.47 12.82
N ALA A 179 -13.53 -14.56 12.77
CA ALA A 179 -14.80 -14.61 12.06
C ALA A 179 -15.82 -13.59 12.59
N LYS A 180 -15.79 -13.28 13.89
CA LYS A 180 -16.66 -12.26 14.49
C LYS A 180 -16.32 -10.82 14.05
N ASN A 181 -15.14 -10.62 13.49
CA ASN A 181 -14.68 -9.30 13.02
C ASN A 181 -14.85 -9.14 11.51
N LEU A 182 -15.10 -10.22 10.78
CA LEU A 182 -15.25 -10.21 9.33
C LEU A 182 -16.52 -9.49 8.92
N THR A 183 -16.40 -8.47 8.05
CA THR A 183 -17.54 -7.69 7.55
C THR A 183 -17.84 -7.97 6.08
N PHE A 184 -16.82 -8.06 5.24
CA PHE A 184 -16.97 -8.34 3.82
C PHE A 184 -15.87 -9.26 3.32
N ARG A 185 -16.19 -10.03 2.27
CA ARG A 185 -15.23 -10.64 1.36
C ARG A 185 -15.36 -10.00 0.01
N TRP A 186 -14.27 -9.94 -0.72
CA TRP A 186 -14.29 -9.45 -2.08
C TRP A 186 -13.39 -10.31 -2.96
N GLY A 187 -13.72 -10.36 -4.25
CA GLY A 187 -12.93 -11.04 -5.26
C GLY A 187 -12.91 -10.24 -6.54
N ILE A 188 -11.79 -10.31 -7.26
CA ILE A 188 -11.59 -9.67 -8.55
C ILE A 188 -11.23 -10.75 -9.57
N GLN A 189 -11.96 -10.76 -10.68
CA GLN A 189 -11.71 -11.62 -11.84
C GLN A 189 -12.17 -10.89 -13.11
N ASP A 190 -11.36 -10.91 -14.15
CA ASP A 190 -11.69 -10.37 -15.49
C ASP A 190 -12.23 -8.93 -15.46
N GLY A 191 -11.66 -8.09 -14.58
CA GLY A 191 -12.07 -6.69 -14.39
C GLY A 191 -13.33 -6.47 -13.54
N TRP A 192 -14.00 -7.55 -13.11
CA TRP A 192 -15.15 -7.47 -12.21
C TRP A 192 -14.74 -7.65 -10.77
N LYS A 193 -15.37 -6.89 -9.88
CA LYS A 193 -15.23 -7.03 -8.43
C LYS A 193 -16.55 -7.43 -7.79
N LEU A 194 -16.57 -8.63 -7.20
CA LEU A 194 -17.67 -9.10 -6.37
C LEU A 194 -17.40 -8.73 -4.90
N ILE A 195 -18.40 -8.22 -4.22
CA ILE A 195 -18.35 -7.90 -2.79
C ILE A 195 -19.48 -8.65 -2.10
N LEU A 196 -19.14 -9.47 -1.10
CA LEU A 196 -20.07 -10.31 -0.34
C LEU A 196 -20.07 -9.84 1.12
N PRO A 197 -21.22 -9.37 1.66
CA PRO A 197 -21.34 -9.05 3.07
C PRO A 197 -21.34 -10.33 3.92
N HIS A 198 -20.71 -10.27 5.09
CA HIS A 198 -20.84 -11.29 6.11
C HIS A 198 -22.07 -10.98 6.96
N LYS A 199 -23.13 -11.77 6.80
CA LYS A 199 -24.50 -11.46 7.28
C LYS A 199 -24.58 -11.10 8.77
N GLU A 200 -23.79 -11.74 9.61
CA GLU A 200 -23.84 -11.54 11.07
C GLU A 200 -23.24 -10.21 11.54
N ASN A 201 -22.37 -9.58 10.74
CA ASN A 201 -21.57 -8.43 11.18
C ASN A 201 -21.87 -7.12 10.42
N VAL A 202 -22.72 -7.14 9.40
CA VAL A 202 -23.00 -5.96 8.55
C VAL A 202 -24.04 -5.03 9.16
N THR A 203 -24.90 -5.52 10.06
CA THR A 203 -25.98 -4.75 10.67
C THR A 203 -25.51 -3.58 11.55
N THR A 204 -24.25 -3.58 11.98
CA THR A 204 -23.71 -2.54 12.86
C THR A 204 -23.23 -1.27 12.14
N ARG A 205 -23.11 -1.26 10.80
CA ARG A 205 -22.68 -0.09 10.01
C ARG A 205 -23.78 0.62 9.23
N ALA A 206 -24.94 0.00 9.05
CA ALA A 206 -26.07 0.60 8.36
C ALA A 206 -26.88 1.58 9.24
N GLY A 207 -26.53 1.71 10.50
CA GLY A 207 -27.22 2.55 11.49
C GLY A 207 -26.46 3.81 11.90
N LYS A 208 -25.57 4.35 11.06
CA LYS A 208 -24.96 5.67 11.26
C LYS A 208 -24.97 6.47 9.98
#